data_3ad976938a5803bd2d174178e6e45f19
#
_entry.id   3ad976938a5803bd2d174178e6e45f19
#
_cell.length_a   1.000
_cell.length_b   1.000
_cell.length_c   1.000
_cell.angle_alpha   90.00
_cell.angle_beta   90.00
_cell.angle_gamma   90.00
#
_symmetry.space_group_name_H-M   'P 1'
#
loop_
_entity.id
_entity.type
_entity.pdbx_description
1 polymer ?
#
loop_
_entity_poly.entity_id
_entity_poly.type
_entity_poly.pdbx_seq_one_letter_code
_entity_poly.pdbx_strand_id
1 'polypeptide(L)'
;MEPGIRMRRVLWSAVVFLAFIGTAVAVRRMTTVVPVVLHGYRPLPPASNPVAAQFGALDDLFAHHPKLTLIHIVPGLLFMLLGPLQFSSSIRARHLRWHRWSGRVFVACGFVIGITALIMSFGMPAIGGVNQAAATTLFGSYFLVALSRAFWLIRRREIALHREWMIRAFSIGLAVATIRPIMGIFFATSRLSGLTPREFFGIAFWIGFTLHLMAAEAWIRATQSPRRQFEAVREMHTAKRDSSAA
;
A
#
# COMPACT_ATOMS: atom_id res chain seq x y z
N MET A 1 -13.93 -1.42 -29.26
CA MET A 1 -13.57 -2.06 -27.99
C MET A 1 -14.25 -1.28 -26.88
N GLU A 2 -15.12 -1.93 -26.09
CA GLU A 2 -15.95 -1.25 -25.10
C GLU A 2 -15.12 -0.48 -24.05
N PRO A 3 -15.55 0.74 -23.66
CA PRO A 3 -14.83 1.59 -22.71
C PRO A 3 -14.47 0.87 -21.40
N GLY A 4 -15.32 -0.02 -20.90
CA GLY A 4 -15.08 -0.79 -19.69
C GLY A 4 -13.93 -1.80 -19.79
N ILE A 5 -13.69 -2.38 -20.96
CA ILE A 5 -12.59 -3.33 -21.20
C ILE A 5 -11.25 -2.59 -21.24
N ARG A 6 -11.20 -1.41 -21.85
CA ARG A 6 -10.00 -0.55 -21.88
C ARG A 6 -9.61 -0.13 -20.46
N MET A 7 -10.53 0.41 -19.70
CA MET A 7 -10.28 0.86 -18.33
C MET A 7 -9.78 -0.29 -17.43
N ARG A 8 -10.37 -1.47 -17.54
CA ARG A 8 -9.92 -2.66 -16.80
C ARG A 8 -8.51 -3.08 -17.15
N ARG A 9 -8.12 -3.01 -18.44
CA ARG A 9 -6.74 -3.33 -18.89
C ARG A 9 -5.75 -2.30 -18.36
N VAL A 10 -6.04 -1.01 -18.47
CA VAL A 10 -5.18 0.07 -17.96
C VAL A 10 -4.95 -0.06 -16.46
N LEU A 11 -6.01 -0.23 -15.68
CA LEU A 11 -5.90 -0.42 -14.23
C LEU A 11 -5.10 -1.66 -13.87
N TRP A 12 -5.31 -2.76 -14.60
CA TRP A 12 -4.54 -3.98 -14.37
C TRP A 12 -3.06 -3.80 -14.68
N SER A 13 -2.72 -3.16 -15.80
CA SER A 13 -1.33 -2.82 -16.15
C SER A 13 -0.69 -1.92 -15.11
N ALA A 14 -1.41 -0.92 -14.60
CA ALA A 14 -0.94 -0.05 -13.53
C ALA A 14 -0.66 -0.83 -12.23
N VAL A 15 -1.55 -1.73 -11.83
CA VAL A 15 -1.37 -2.59 -10.65
C VAL A 15 -0.13 -3.47 -10.79
N VAL A 16 0.05 -4.13 -11.94
CA VAL A 16 1.23 -4.99 -12.18
C VAL A 16 2.51 -4.17 -12.21
N PHE A 17 2.50 -3.01 -12.84
CA PHE A 17 3.64 -2.10 -12.90
C PHE A 17 4.04 -1.60 -11.50
N LEU A 18 3.08 -1.17 -10.70
CA LEU A 18 3.34 -0.72 -9.33
C LEU A 18 3.79 -1.87 -8.42
N ALA A 19 3.23 -3.07 -8.57
CA ALA A 19 3.70 -4.24 -7.86
C ALA A 19 5.15 -4.59 -8.24
N PHE A 20 5.54 -4.42 -9.50
CA PHE A 20 6.92 -4.55 -9.95
C PHE A 20 7.84 -3.51 -9.29
N ILE A 21 7.44 -2.23 -9.26
CA ILE A 21 8.20 -1.17 -8.55
C ILE A 21 8.36 -1.52 -7.06
N GLY A 22 7.27 -1.91 -6.39
CA GLY A 22 7.32 -2.29 -4.97
C GLY A 22 8.24 -3.48 -4.72
N THR A 23 8.19 -4.49 -5.60
CA THR A 23 9.10 -5.65 -5.57
C THR A 23 10.56 -5.24 -5.76
N ALA A 24 10.86 -4.41 -6.75
CA ALA A 24 12.22 -3.93 -7.03
C ALA A 24 12.79 -3.14 -5.85
N VAL A 25 11.99 -2.27 -5.24
CA VAL A 25 12.37 -1.51 -4.03
C VAL A 25 12.63 -2.44 -2.85
N ALA A 26 11.78 -3.44 -2.63
CA ALA A 26 11.97 -4.41 -1.56
C ALA A 26 13.26 -5.22 -1.76
N VAL A 27 13.51 -5.72 -2.96
CA VAL A 27 14.75 -6.45 -3.31
C VAL A 27 15.98 -5.56 -3.10
N ARG A 28 15.97 -4.32 -3.63
CA ARG A 28 17.06 -3.37 -3.38
C ARG A 28 17.31 -3.14 -1.89
N ARG A 29 16.26 -3.02 -1.09
CA ARG A 29 16.41 -2.84 0.37
C ARG A 29 17.00 -4.09 1.03
N MET A 30 16.68 -5.27 0.56
CA MET A 30 17.27 -6.52 1.06
C MET A 30 18.77 -6.58 0.78
N THR A 31 19.26 -6.07 -0.38
CA THR A 31 20.70 -6.06 -0.68
C THR A 31 21.51 -5.16 0.27
N THR A 32 20.88 -4.17 0.91
CA THR A 32 21.54 -3.33 1.91
C THR A 32 21.42 -3.90 3.34
N VAL A 33 20.29 -4.49 3.70
CA VAL A 33 19.99 -4.90 5.08
C VAL A 33 20.47 -6.33 5.40
N VAL A 34 20.42 -7.27 4.45
CA VAL A 34 20.86 -8.66 4.68
C VAL A 34 22.35 -8.74 5.06
N PRO A 35 23.27 -8.05 4.38
CA PRO A 35 24.68 -8.04 4.79
C PRO A 35 24.90 -7.52 6.22
N VAL A 36 24.11 -6.53 6.65
CA VAL A 36 24.17 -6.00 8.01
C VAL A 36 23.79 -7.05 9.06
N VAL A 37 22.78 -7.87 8.76
CA VAL A 37 22.38 -8.97 9.67
C VAL A 37 23.46 -10.04 9.74
N LEU A 38 24.13 -10.35 8.62
CA LEU A 38 25.12 -11.45 8.56
C LEU A 38 26.50 -11.03 9.08
N HIS A 39 26.91 -9.79 8.82
CA HIS A 39 28.30 -9.33 9.04
C HIS A 39 28.42 -8.14 9.99
N GLY A 40 27.30 -7.66 10.54
CA GLY A 40 27.26 -6.45 11.36
C GLY A 40 27.14 -5.17 10.52
N TYR A 41 26.78 -4.09 11.23
CA TYR A 41 26.67 -2.77 10.62
C TYR A 41 28.06 -2.24 10.19
N ARG A 42 28.13 -1.70 8.98
CA ARG A 42 29.28 -0.96 8.46
C ARG A 42 28.78 0.39 7.95
N PRO A 43 29.44 1.52 8.32
CA PRO A 43 29.09 2.83 7.79
C PRO A 43 29.13 2.83 6.25
N LEU A 44 28.15 3.48 5.64
CA LEU A 44 28.11 3.65 4.20
C LEU A 44 29.24 4.60 3.76
N PRO A 45 29.82 4.38 2.57
CA PRO A 45 30.80 5.30 2.03
C PRO A 45 30.19 6.69 1.82
N PRO A 46 31.02 7.77 1.88
CA PRO A 46 30.55 9.11 1.60
C PRO A 46 29.82 9.20 0.26
N ALA A 47 28.69 9.90 0.25
CA ALA A 47 27.86 10.00 -0.94
C ALA A 47 28.54 10.90 -2.00
N SER A 48 28.50 10.48 -3.25
CA SER A 48 29.11 11.19 -4.38
C SER A 48 28.35 12.45 -4.82
N ASN A 49 27.07 12.57 -4.42
CA ASN A 49 26.22 13.71 -4.74
C ASN A 49 25.04 13.82 -3.76
N PRO A 50 24.31 14.97 -3.72
CA PRO A 50 23.21 15.19 -2.78
C PRO A 50 22.07 14.15 -2.86
N VAL A 51 21.78 13.62 -4.05
CA VAL A 51 20.75 12.59 -4.24
C VAL A 51 21.22 11.27 -3.62
N ALA A 52 22.46 10.87 -3.87
CA ALA A 52 23.05 9.69 -3.25
C ALA A 52 23.13 9.81 -1.72
N ALA A 53 23.41 11.01 -1.18
CA ALA A 53 23.38 11.27 0.26
C ALA A 53 22.02 10.98 0.89
N GLN A 54 20.94 11.38 0.23
CA GLN A 54 19.58 11.18 0.74
C GLN A 54 19.15 9.70 0.69
N PHE A 55 19.51 8.99 -0.39
CA PHE A 55 19.30 7.53 -0.46
C PHE A 55 20.18 6.80 0.56
N GLY A 56 21.40 7.25 0.77
CA GLY A 56 22.30 6.73 1.79
C GLY A 56 21.76 6.90 3.20
N ALA A 57 21.20 8.06 3.54
CA ALA A 57 20.56 8.31 4.84
C ALA A 57 19.35 7.38 5.08
N LEU A 58 18.56 7.11 4.02
CA LEU A 58 17.48 6.11 4.08
C LEU A 58 18.02 4.70 4.32
N ASP A 59 19.07 4.32 3.61
CA ASP A 59 19.67 2.99 3.72
C ASP A 59 20.27 2.81 5.13
N ASP A 60 20.92 3.85 5.65
CA ASP A 60 21.51 3.87 6.98
C ASP A 60 20.46 3.72 8.09
N LEU A 61 19.35 4.48 7.99
CA LEU A 61 18.23 4.37 8.93
C LEU A 61 17.71 2.93 9.04
N PHE A 62 17.52 2.25 7.92
CA PHE A 62 17.05 0.86 7.89
C PHE A 62 18.13 -0.14 8.33
N ALA A 63 19.41 0.18 8.09
CA ALA A 63 20.54 -0.63 8.52
C ALA A 63 20.74 -0.61 10.05
N HIS A 64 20.35 0.47 10.73
CA HIS A 64 20.37 0.52 12.19
C HIS A 64 19.28 -0.34 12.86
N HIS A 65 18.20 -0.66 12.14
CA HIS A 65 17.11 -1.54 12.62
C HIS A 65 16.91 -2.76 11.71
N PRO A 66 17.98 -3.58 11.45
CA PRO A 66 17.97 -4.55 10.36
C PRO A 66 16.95 -5.67 10.55
N LYS A 67 16.76 -6.16 11.78
CA LYS A 67 15.78 -7.21 12.08
C LYS A 67 14.35 -6.73 11.82
N LEU A 68 13.97 -5.57 12.36
CA LEU A 68 12.64 -4.99 12.15
C LEU A 68 12.39 -4.71 10.67
N THR A 69 13.41 -4.20 9.98
CA THR A 69 13.37 -3.96 8.54
C THR A 69 13.12 -5.24 7.75
N LEU A 70 13.80 -6.34 8.06
CA LEU A 70 13.56 -7.63 7.37
C LEU A 70 12.18 -8.21 7.67
N ILE A 71 11.71 -8.12 8.92
CA ILE A 71 10.35 -8.55 9.31
C ILE A 71 9.28 -7.77 8.54
N HIS A 72 9.56 -6.52 8.17
CA HIS A 72 8.67 -5.72 7.33
C HIS A 72 8.80 -6.04 5.83
N ILE A 73 10.03 -6.09 5.31
CA ILE A 73 10.29 -6.14 3.85
C ILE A 73 10.04 -7.53 3.27
N VAL A 74 10.39 -8.61 3.97
CA VAL A 74 10.19 -9.97 3.44
C VAL A 74 8.70 -10.28 3.25
N PRO A 75 7.81 -10.06 4.24
CA PRO A 75 6.37 -10.17 4.02
C PRO A 75 5.86 -9.12 3.01
N GLY A 76 6.44 -7.93 2.98
CA GLY A 76 6.10 -6.88 1.99
C GLY A 76 6.36 -7.33 0.56
N LEU A 77 7.50 -7.99 0.31
CA LEU A 77 7.82 -8.59 -0.99
C LEU A 77 6.78 -9.64 -1.39
N LEU A 78 6.46 -10.57 -0.49
CA LEU A 78 5.43 -11.59 -0.73
C LEU A 78 4.05 -10.95 -0.99
N PHE A 79 3.69 -9.92 -0.24
CA PHE A 79 2.45 -9.17 -0.42
C PHE A 79 2.37 -8.54 -1.82
N MET A 80 3.45 -7.91 -2.30
CA MET A 80 3.51 -7.32 -3.64
C MET A 80 3.43 -8.37 -4.75
N LEU A 81 4.11 -9.50 -4.60
CA LEU A 81 4.09 -10.60 -5.58
C LEU A 81 2.73 -11.31 -5.64
N LEU A 82 2.12 -11.56 -4.48
CA LEU A 82 0.85 -12.27 -4.41
C LEU A 82 -0.35 -11.36 -4.76
N GLY A 83 -0.24 -10.04 -4.56
CA GLY A 83 -1.33 -9.11 -4.81
C GLY A 83 -1.97 -9.23 -6.20
N PRO A 84 -1.24 -9.05 -7.30
CA PRO A 84 -1.78 -9.24 -8.64
C PRO A 84 -2.41 -10.62 -8.84
N LEU A 85 -1.84 -11.68 -8.28
CA LEU A 85 -2.37 -13.05 -8.38
C LEU A 85 -3.73 -13.18 -7.67
N GLN A 86 -3.89 -12.52 -6.50
CA GLN A 86 -5.15 -12.54 -5.74
C GLN A 86 -6.29 -11.85 -6.49
N PHE A 87 -6.01 -10.81 -7.25
CA PHE A 87 -7.03 -10.07 -8.00
C PHE A 87 -7.25 -10.60 -9.42
N SER A 88 -6.47 -11.60 -9.88
CA SER A 88 -6.66 -12.26 -11.16
C SER A 88 -7.95 -13.10 -11.20
N SER A 89 -8.87 -12.75 -12.09
CA SER A 89 -10.10 -13.52 -12.32
C SER A 89 -9.82 -14.92 -12.87
N SER A 90 -8.78 -15.07 -13.70
CA SER A 90 -8.38 -16.35 -14.29
C SER A 90 -7.87 -17.34 -13.21
N ILE A 91 -7.01 -16.88 -12.31
CA ILE A 91 -6.51 -17.73 -11.20
C ILE A 91 -7.66 -18.14 -10.29
N ARG A 92 -8.53 -17.21 -9.94
CA ARG A 92 -9.70 -17.49 -9.09
C ARG A 92 -10.66 -18.49 -9.73
N ALA A 93 -10.86 -18.42 -11.05
CA ALA A 93 -11.77 -19.31 -11.75
C ALA A 93 -11.18 -20.72 -11.98
N ARG A 94 -9.89 -20.81 -12.32
CA ARG A 94 -9.26 -22.09 -12.71
C ARG A 94 -8.56 -22.80 -11.55
N HIS A 95 -8.05 -22.05 -10.56
CA HIS A 95 -7.19 -22.56 -9.47
C HIS A 95 -7.65 -22.07 -8.10
N LEU A 96 -8.90 -22.37 -7.71
CA LEU A 96 -9.49 -21.88 -6.47
C LEU A 96 -8.73 -22.31 -5.20
N ARG A 97 -8.13 -23.52 -5.19
CA ARG A 97 -7.30 -23.98 -4.07
C ARG A 97 -6.05 -23.09 -3.89
N TRP A 98 -5.39 -22.76 -4.98
CA TRP A 98 -4.25 -21.84 -5.02
C TRP A 98 -4.63 -20.46 -4.54
N HIS A 99 -5.74 -19.90 -5.05
CA HIS A 99 -6.25 -18.60 -4.61
C HIS A 99 -6.51 -18.56 -3.10
N ARG A 100 -7.11 -19.61 -2.54
CA ARG A 100 -7.40 -19.69 -1.11
C ARG A 100 -6.13 -19.80 -0.26
N TRP A 101 -5.16 -20.62 -0.68
CA TRP A 101 -3.92 -20.82 0.08
C TRP A 101 -3.04 -19.55 0.03
N SER A 102 -2.75 -19.05 -1.16
CA SER A 102 -1.96 -17.83 -1.34
C SER A 102 -2.66 -16.60 -0.75
N GLY A 103 -4.00 -16.58 -0.70
CA GLY A 103 -4.77 -15.55 -0.01
C GLY A 103 -4.56 -15.52 1.49
N ARG A 104 -4.41 -16.68 2.13
CA ARG A 104 -4.07 -16.74 3.57
C ARG A 104 -2.67 -16.17 3.82
N VAL A 105 -1.69 -16.54 3.00
CA VAL A 105 -0.32 -15.99 3.07
C VAL A 105 -0.34 -14.48 2.83
N PHE A 106 -1.06 -14.02 1.81
CA PHE A 106 -1.22 -12.60 1.49
C PHE A 106 -1.78 -11.79 2.68
N VAL A 107 -2.84 -12.28 3.32
CA VAL A 107 -3.46 -11.62 4.49
C VAL A 107 -2.51 -11.64 5.68
N ALA A 108 -1.85 -12.77 5.96
CA ALA A 108 -0.86 -12.87 7.05
C ALA A 108 0.31 -11.89 6.82
N CYS A 109 0.87 -11.84 5.61
CA CYS A 109 1.88 -10.85 5.23
C CYS A 109 1.35 -9.42 5.42
N GLY A 110 0.09 -9.15 5.02
CA GLY A 110 -0.55 -7.87 5.21
C GLY A 110 -0.61 -7.44 6.68
N PHE A 111 -0.97 -8.32 7.59
CA PHE A 111 -0.94 -8.01 9.02
C PHE A 111 0.47 -7.71 9.53
N VAL A 112 1.46 -8.51 9.13
CA VAL A 112 2.85 -8.28 9.54
C VAL A 112 3.34 -6.91 9.05
N ILE A 113 3.14 -6.57 7.76
CA ILE A 113 3.59 -5.27 7.23
C ILE A 113 2.84 -4.10 7.84
N GLY A 114 1.54 -4.21 8.11
CA GLY A 114 0.76 -3.15 8.73
C GLY A 114 1.20 -2.86 10.16
N ILE A 115 1.36 -3.91 10.97
CA ILE A 115 1.84 -3.80 12.36
C ILE A 115 3.27 -3.24 12.39
N THR A 116 4.17 -3.81 11.60
CA THR A 116 5.56 -3.34 11.56
C THR A 116 5.70 -1.93 11.00
N ALA A 117 4.85 -1.50 10.06
CA ALA A 117 4.82 -0.11 9.59
C ALA A 117 4.47 0.86 10.73
N LEU A 118 3.50 0.51 11.59
CA LEU A 118 3.17 1.31 12.77
C LEU A 118 4.32 1.32 13.77
N ILE A 119 4.92 0.17 14.06
CA ILE A 119 6.09 0.09 14.96
C ILE A 119 7.24 0.96 14.43
N MET A 120 7.53 0.88 13.12
CA MET A 120 8.58 1.69 12.50
C MET A 120 8.25 3.19 12.53
N SER A 121 6.97 3.56 12.37
CA SER A 121 6.53 4.96 12.38
C SER A 121 6.77 5.68 13.71
N PHE A 122 6.74 4.93 14.82
CA PHE A 122 6.99 5.46 16.17
C PHE A 122 8.37 5.12 16.72
N GLY A 123 8.95 3.99 16.31
CA GLY A 123 10.20 3.47 16.82
C GLY A 123 11.45 3.86 16.01
N MET A 124 11.28 4.46 14.83
CA MET A 124 12.37 4.91 13.98
C MET A 124 12.19 6.38 13.63
N PRO A 125 13.29 7.17 13.51
CA PRO A 125 13.19 8.55 13.04
C PRO A 125 12.56 8.63 11.64
N ALA A 126 11.36 9.20 11.54
CA ALA A 126 10.72 9.39 10.24
C ALA A 126 11.39 10.54 9.49
N ILE A 127 11.84 10.32 8.25
CA ILE A 127 12.48 11.35 7.42
C ILE A 127 11.53 12.53 7.20
N GLY A 128 10.27 12.26 6.91
CA GLY A 128 9.20 13.27 6.80
C GLY A 128 8.63 13.72 8.15
N GLY A 129 9.29 13.39 9.26
CA GLY A 129 8.89 13.80 10.60
C GLY A 129 7.47 13.39 10.98
N VAL A 130 6.84 14.22 11.81
CA VAL A 130 5.46 13.97 12.31
C VAL A 130 4.44 13.84 11.19
N ASN A 131 4.61 14.57 10.09
CA ASN A 131 3.68 14.53 8.96
C ASN A 131 3.67 13.17 8.27
N GLN A 132 4.83 12.55 8.03
CA GLN A 132 4.94 11.19 7.52
C GLN A 132 4.40 10.17 8.53
N ALA A 133 4.72 10.33 9.82
CA ALA A 133 4.24 9.44 10.88
C ALA A 133 2.71 9.48 11.00
N ALA A 134 2.11 10.66 10.92
CA ALA A 134 0.65 10.83 10.93
C ALA A 134 -0.03 10.13 9.75
N ALA A 135 0.48 10.32 8.54
CA ALA A 135 -0.03 9.64 7.35
C ALA A 135 0.09 8.11 7.49
N THR A 136 1.26 7.61 7.90
CA THR A 136 1.49 6.18 8.08
C THR A 136 0.57 5.61 9.16
N THR A 137 0.36 6.33 10.26
CA THR A 137 -0.52 5.87 11.34
C THR A 137 -1.97 5.80 10.87
N LEU A 138 -2.49 6.84 10.22
CA LEU A 138 -3.85 6.87 9.73
C LEU A 138 -4.11 5.75 8.72
N PHE A 139 -3.32 5.72 7.65
CA PHE A 139 -3.54 4.77 6.55
C PHE A 139 -3.10 3.35 6.89
N GLY A 140 -2.08 3.17 7.74
CA GLY A 140 -1.67 1.88 8.27
C GLY A 140 -2.73 1.26 9.20
N SER A 141 -3.33 2.05 10.07
CA SER A 141 -4.48 1.62 10.90
C SER A 141 -5.68 1.27 10.04
N TYR A 142 -6.03 2.12 9.06
CA TYR A 142 -7.09 1.83 8.10
C TYR A 142 -6.81 0.54 7.30
N PHE A 143 -5.57 0.31 6.88
CA PHE A 143 -5.15 -0.93 6.21
C PHE A 143 -5.40 -2.16 7.06
N LEU A 144 -5.02 -2.14 8.35
CA LEU A 144 -5.25 -3.24 9.28
C LEU A 144 -6.74 -3.49 9.52
N VAL A 145 -7.54 -2.43 9.68
CA VAL A 145 -9.00 -2.52 9.79
C VAL A 145 -9.59 -3.13 8.51
N ALA A 146 -9.14 -2.70 7.34
CA ALA A 146 -9.63 -3.21 6.07
C ALA A 146 -9.32 -4.70 5.89
N LEU A 147 -8.11 -5.16 6.25
CA LEU A 147 -7.74 -6.58 6.24
C LEU A 147 -8.57 -7.40 7.23
N SER A 148 -8.73 -6.90 8.46
CA SER A 148 -9.53 -7.57 9.49
C SER A 148 -10.99 -7.73 9.04
N ARG A 149 -11.56 -6.65 8.50
CA ARG A 149 -12.91 -6.64 7.97
C ARG A 149 -13.07 -7.62 6.80
N ALA A 150 -12.13 -7.60 5.86
CA ALA A 150 -12.12 -8.52 4.74
C ALA A 150 -12.04 -9.99 5.20
N PHE A 151 -11.14 -10.28 6.16
CA PHE A 151 -11.01 -11.62 6.71
C PHE A 151 -12.29 -12.08 7.43
N TRP A 152 -12.91 -11.23 8.21
CA TRP A 152 -14.16 -11.53 8.89
C TRP A 152 -15.31 -11.81 7.91
N LEU A 153 -15.43 -11.00 6.84
CA LEU A 153 -16.47 -11.14 5.81
C LEU A 153 -16.34 -12.44 5.00
N ILE A 154 -15.12 -12.86 4.66
CA ILE A 154 -14.94 -14.14 3.96
C ILE A 154 -15.31 -15.33 4.85
N ARG A 155 -15.11 -15.23 6.18
CA ARG A 155 -15.56 -16.25 7.13
C ARG A 155 -17.08 -16.35 7.19
N ARG A 156 -17.77 -15.24 6.95
CA ARG A 156 -19.25 -15.17 6.83
C ARG A 156 -19.78 -15.47 5.44
N ARG A 157 -18.89 -15.84 4.49
CA ARG A 157 -19.26 -16.12 3.09
C ARG A 157 -19.79 -14.89 2.34
N GLU A 158 -19.59 -13.69 2.84
CA GLU A 158 -19.96 -12.42 2.21
C GLU A 158 -18.91 -12.00 1.16
N ILE A 159 -18.82 -12.79 0.06
CA ILE A 159 -17.74 -12.72 -0.92
C ILE A 159 -17.63 -11.35 -1.59
N ALA A 160 -18.76 -10.69 -1.86
CA ALA A 160 -18.74 -9.39 -2.52
C ALA A 160 -18.16 -8.28 -1.62
N LEU A 161 -18.57 -8.23 -0.35
CA LEU A 161 -18.02 -7.29 0.63
C LEU A 161 -16.55 -7.61 0.95
N HIS A 162 -16.20 -8.89 1.09
CA HIS A 162 -14.80 -9.31 1.21
C HIS A 162 -13.94 -8.74 0.08
N ARG A 163 -14.41 -8.87 -1.19
CA ARG A 163 -13.70 -8.32 -2.35
C ARG A 163 -13.48 -6.80 -2.23
N GLU A 164 -14.50 -6.06 -1.84
CA GLU A 164 -14.42 -4.60 -1.69
C GLU A 164 -13.38 -4.20 -0.61
N TRP A 165 -13.41 -4.85 0.55
CA TRP A 165 -12.45 -4.58 1.63
C TRP A 165 -11.04 -5.02 1.28
N MET A 166 -10.86 -6.11 0.51
CA MET A 166 -9.55 -6.50 -0.01
C MET A 166 -9.00 -5.51 -1.02
N ILE A 167 -9.85 -4.89 -1.87
CA ILE A 167 -9.44 -3.82 -2.78
C ILE A 167 -8.92 -2.62 -1.98
N ARG A 168 -9.63 -2.18 -0.94
CA ARG A 168 -9.20 -1.09 -0.04
C ARG A 168 -7.86 -1.39 0.60
N ALA A 169 -7.72 -2.57 1.19
CA ALA A 169 -6.47 -2.98 1.82
C ALA A 169 -5.32 -3.03 0.81
N PHE A 170 -5.51 -3.70 -0.33
CA PHE A 170 -4.45 -3.83 -1.32
C PHE A 170 -4.05 -2.48 -1.92
N SER A 171 -4.99 -1.56 -2.14
CA SER A 171 -4.69 -0.22 -2.66
C SER A 171 -3.77 0.56 -1.72
N ILE A 172 -4.01 0.52 -0.41
CA ILE A 172 -3.11 1.16 0.58
C ILE A 172 -1.73 0.51 0.58
N GLY A 173 -1.64 -0.82 0.55
CA GLY A 173 -0.35 -1.50 0.45
C GLY A 173 0.41 -1.14 -0.83
N LEU A 174 -0.31 -1.04 -1.97
CA LEU A 174 0.26 -0.69 -3.27
C LEU A 174 0.68 0.79 -3.36
N ALA A 175 0.06 1.68 -2.59
CA ALA A 175 0.39 3.11 -2.55
C ALA A 175 1.86 3.36 -2.21
N VAL A 176 2.48 2.49 -1.40
CA VAL A 176 3.90 2.58 -1.06
C VAL A 176 4.80 2.56 -2.32
N ALA A 177 4.41 1.82 -3.36
CA ALA A 177 5.13 1.83 -4.64
C ALA A 177 4.96 3.19 -5.38
N THR A 178 3.78 3.80 -5.33
CA THR A 178 3.49 5.11 -5.95
C THR A 178 4.16 6.27 -5.24
N ILE A 179 4.37 6.19 -3.93
CA ILE A 179 5.11 7.20 -3.18
C ILE A 179 6.52 7.40 -3.75
N ARG A 180 7.16 6.36 -4.29
CA ARG A 180 8.52 6.45 -4.84
C ARG A 180 8.65 7.40 -6.04
N PRO A 181 7.86 7.28 -7.13
CA PRO A 181 7.89 8.25 -8.22
C PRO A 181 7.43 9.64 -7.80
N ILE A 182 6.47 9.77 -6.87
CA ILE A 182 6.08 11.07 -6.31
C ILE A 182 7.28 11.76 -5.64
N MET A 183 8.01 11.02 -4.81
CA MET A 183 9.26 11.53 -4.20
C MET A 183 10.29 11.89 -5.26
N GLY A 184 10.44 11.10 -6.33
CA GLY A 184 11.34 11.39 -7.45
C GLY A 184 11.01 12.73 -8.11
N ILE A 185 9.72 13.04 -8.31
CA ILE A 185 9.27 14.33 -8.84
C ILE A 185 9.65 15.47 -7.88
N PHE A 186 9.39 15.32 -6.58
CA PHE A 186 9.77 16.33 -5.59
C PHE A 186 11.28 16.56 -5.54
N PHE A 187 12.10 15.51 -5.63
CA PHE A 187 13.55 15.65 -5.72
C PHE A 187 13.98 16.42 -6.98
N ALA A 188 13.39 16.09 -8.14
CA ALA A 188 13.70 16.76 -9.40
C ALA A 188 13.29 18.25 -9.39
N THR A 189 12.21 18.58 -8.67
CA THR A 189 11.68 19.96 -8.59
C THR A 189 12.05 20.70 -7.31
N SER A 190 12.85 20.13 -6.44
CA SER A 190 13.18 20.69 -5.12
C SER A 190 13.83 22.10 -5.20
N ARG A 191 14.65 22.35 -6.23
CA ARG A 191 15.25 23.67 -6.47
C ARG A 191 14.20 24.73 -6.82
N LEU A 192 13.08 24.36 -7.41
CA LEU A 192 12.00 25.27 -7.81
C LEU A 192 11.00 25.49 -6.66
N SER A 193 10.68 24.40 -5.94
CA SER A 193 9.69 24.43 -4.86
C SER A 193 10.23 24.95 -3.54
N GLY A 194 11.55 24.92 -3.32
CA GLY A 194 12.19 25.24 -2.05
C GLY A 194 11.88 24.25 -0.92
N LEU A 195 11.13 23.17 -1.19
CA LEU A 195 10.76 22.17 -0.19
C LEU A 195 11.96 21.32 0.22
N THR A 196 12.11 21.14 1.50
CA THR A 196 13.11 20.23 2.08
C THR A 196 12.66 18.76 1.98
N PRO A 197 13.59 17.79 1.98
CA PRO A 197 13.25 16.35 2.03
C PRO A 197 12.29 16.00 3.15
N ARG A 198 12.42 16.64 4.31
CA ARG A 198 11.55 16.43 5.46
C ARG A 198 10.09 16.80 5.16
N GLU A 199 9.88 17.88 4.43
CA GLU A 199 8.53 18.34 4.08
C GLU A 199 7.90 17.49 3.01
N PHE A 200 8.59 17.28 1.88
CA PHE A 200 7.97 16.56 0.77
C PHE A 200 7.80 15.05 1.00
N PHE A 201 8.59 14.43 1.91
CA PHE A 201 8.34 13.04 2.28
C PHE A 201 6.95 12.86 2.91
N GLY A 202 6.61 13.73 3.88
CA GLY A 202 5.28 13.70 4.48
C GLY A 202 4.18 13.93 3.44
N ILE A 203 4.33 14.94 2.59
CA ILE A 203 3.37 15.27 1.52
C ILE A 203 3.20 14.08 0.55
N ALA A 204 4.29 13.43 0.12
CA ALA A 204 4.25 12.29 -0.78
C ALA A 204 3.46 11.11 -0.21
N PHE A 205 3.55 10.87 1.10
CA PHE A 205 2.78 9.83 1.78
C PHE A 205 1.27 10.13 1.75
N TRP A 206 0.87 11.36 2.09
CA TRP A 206 -0.52 11.79 2.01
C TRP A 206 -1.08 11.65 0.59
N ILE A 207 -0.37 12.18 -0.39
CA ILE A 207 -0.79 12.10 -1.80
C ILE A 207 -0.91 10.64 -2.24
N GLY A 208 0.11 9.82 -2.01
CA GLY A 208 0.12 8.42 -2.43
C GLY A 208 -1.04 7.62 -1.85
N PHE A 209 -1.23 7.67 -0.54
CA PHE A 209 -2.32 6.93 0.11
C PHE A 209 -3.71 7.43 -0.29
N THR A 210 -3.90 8.75 -0.34
CA THR A 210 -5.20 9.34 -0.71
C THR A 210 -5.59 9.00 -2.14
N LEU A 211 -4.67 9.15 -3.11
CA LEU A 211 -4.93 8.79 -4.51
C LEU A 211 -5.32 7.32 -4.66
N HIS A 212 -4.62 6.43 -3.97
CA HIS A 212 -4.92 5.00 -4.03
C HIS A 212 -6.27 4.65 -3.41
N LEU A 213 -6.62 5.27 -2.28
CA LEU A 213 -7.93 5.07 -1.65
C LEU A 213 -9.05 5.60 -2.54
N MET A 214 -8.88 6.80 -3.11
CA MET A 214 -9.84 7.37 -4.07
C MET A 214 -10.03 6.46 -5.30
N ALA A 215 -8.93 5.97 -5.88
CA ALA A 215 -8.98 5.04 -7.01
C ALA A 215 -9.69 3.72 -6.64
N ALA A 216 -9.45 3.19 -5.45
CA ALA A 216 -10.12 2.01 -4.94
C ALA A 216 -11.63 2.21 -4.81
N GLU A 217 -12.07 3.32 -4.20
CA GLU A 217 -13.49 3.64 -4.05
C GLU A 217 -14.17 3.86 -5.41
N ALA A 218 -13.52 4.59 -6.32
CA ALA A 218 -14.03 4.78 -7.68
C ALA A 218 -14.20 3.43 -8.41
N TRP A 219 -13.22 2.53 -8.28
CA TRP A 219 -13.29 1.20 -8.87
C TRP A 219 -14.37 0.32 -8.23
N ILE A 220 -14.51 0.35 -6.92
CA ILE A 220 -15.55 -0.38 -6.20
C ILE A 220 -16.92 0.07 -6.69
N ARG A 221 -17.19 1.38 -6.72
CA ARG A 221 -18.46 1.95 -7.20
C ARG A 221 -18.75 1.57 -8.66
N ALA A 222 -17.74 1.66 -9.53
CA ALA A 222 -17.89 1.31 -10.95
C ALA A 222 -18.13 -0.19 -11.19
N THR A 223 -17.79 -1.05 -10.23
CA THR A 223 -17.91 -2.51 -10.35
C THR A 223 -18.95 -3.14 -9.43
N GLN A 224 -19.71 -2.34 -8.68
CA GLN A 224 -20.86 -2.80 -7.91
C GLN A 224 -22.00 -3.21 -8.85
N SER A 225 -22.77 -4.25 -8.46
CA SER A 225 -23.95 -4.65 -9.22
C SER A 225 -25.02 -3.53 -9.16
N PRO A 226 -25.81 -3.31 -10.22
CA PRO A 226 -26.88 -2.32 -10.24
C PRO A 226 -27.86 -2.45 -9.06
N ARG A 227 -28.15 -3.67 -8.66
CA ARG A 227 -29.03 -3.98 -7.51
C ARG A 227 -28.50 -3.41 -6.20
N ARG A 228 -27.20 -3.51 -5.91
CA ARG A 228 -26.57 -2.92 -4.72
C ARG A 228 -26.50 -1.40 -4.77
N GLN A 229 -26.30 -0.84 -5.96
CA GLN A 229 -26.35 0.61 -6.13
C GLN A 229 -27.75 1.15 -5.80
N PHE A 230 -28.79 0.43 -6.21
CA PHE A 230 -30.18 0.81 -5.94
C PHE A 230 -30.52 0.69 -4.45
N GLU A 231 -30.10 -0.39 -3.78
CA GLU A 231 -30.27 -0.59 -2.34
C GLU A 231 -29.58 0.51 -1.52
N ALA A 232 -28.33 0.87 -1.85
CA ALA A 232 -27.60 1.92 -1.18
C ALA A 232 -28.25 3.32 -1.35
N VAL A 233 -28.74 3.62 -2.55
CA VAL A 233 -29.47 4.88 -2.80
C VAL A 233 -30.77 4.92 -2.01
N ARG A 234 -31.49 3.82 -1.93
CA ARG A 234 -32.75 3.70 -1.15
C ARG A 234 -32.50 3.91 0.33
N GLU A 235 -31.45 3.31 0.91
CA GLU A 235 -31.07 3.49 2.30
C GLU A 235 -30.68 4.94 2.62
N MET A 236 -29.96 5.62 1.74
CA MET A 236 -29.65 7.05 1.91
C MET A 236 -30.91 7.92 1.88
N HIS A 237 -31.88 7.61 1.03
CA HIS A 237 -33.15 8.36 0.99
C HIS A 237 -34.02 8.13 2.22
N THR A 238 -34.07 6.92 2.78
CA THR A 238 -34.78 6.65 4.03
C THR A 238 -34.11 7.38 5.22
N ALA A 239 -32.78 7.27 5.37
CA ALA A 239 -32.06 7.96 6.43
C ALA A 239 -32.24 9.49 6.38
N LYS A 240 -32.27 10.07 5.16
CA LYS A 240 -32.52 11.52 4.98
C LYS A 240 -33.96 11.94 5.36
N ARG A 241 -34.94 11.09 5.10
CA ARG A 241 -36.33 11.32 5.52
C ARG A 241 -36.48 11.29 7.04
N ASP A 242 -35.85 10.31 7.69
CA ASP A 242 -35.92 10.15 9.16
C ASP A 242 -35.21 11.31 9.87
N SER A 243 -34.11 11.84 9.33
CA SER A 243 -33.40 13.00 9.86
C SER A 243 -34.12 14.35 9.62
N SER A 244 -35.07 14.41 8.69
CA SER A 244 -35.86 15.63 8.43
C SER A 244 -37.20 15.64 9.17
N ALA A 245 -37.55 14.53 9.82
CA ALA A 245 -38.77 14.38 10.62
C ALA A 245 -38.56 14.50 12.16
N ALA A 246 -37.25 14.58 12.57
CA ALA A 246 -36.81 14.82 13.95
C ALA A 246 -36.41 16.27 14.17
#